data_75626ed2cb3b4491a605a58b41f1f4f3
#
_entry.id   75626ed2cb3b4491a605a58b41f1f4f3
#
_cell.length_a   1.000
_cell.length_b   1.000
_cell.length_c   1.000
_cell.angle_alpha   90.00
_cell.angle_beta   90.00
_cell.angle_gamma   90.00
#
_symmetry.space_group_name_H-M   'P 1'
#
loop_
_entity.id
_entity.type
_entity.pdbx_description
1 polymer ?
#
loop_
_entity_poly.entity_id
_entity_poly.type
_entity_poly.pdbx_seq_one_letter_code
_entity_poly.pdbx_strand_id
1 'polypeptide(L)'
;FILNEFKNLNIDIFVITDPETEKNLETLEKGYYFLQKNTVQRTDFILAIGGGATTDFAGFLASTFKRGVKLCLMPTTLLGQVDACIGGKTAINFGNIKNLVGSFYNPSEIIICTEFLNTIGEQEYLTGISEIIKHALITSDDEISFVLENIENIKMRDQIVLEEIISRSISIKHNVVNEDFTEKGRRKFLNFGHTF
;
A
#
# COMPACT_ATOMS: atom_id res chain seq x y z
N PHE A 1 -4.65 2.05 -20.22
CA PHE A 1 -3.92 3.33 -20.21
C PHE A 1 -2.47 3.13 -19.76
N ILE A 2 -2.20 2.69 -18.54
CA ILE A 2 -0.84 2.51 -17.95
C ILE A 2 0.08 1.67 -18.87
N LEU A 3 -0.39 0.53 -19.39
CA LEU A 3 0.41 -0.34 -20.25
C LEU A 3 0.86 0.33 -21.55
N ASN A 4 0.13 1.33 -22.03
CA ASN A 4 0.51 2.07 -23.22
C ASN A 4 1.72 2.97 -23.03
N GLU A 5 1.92 3.48 -21.81
CA GLU A 5 3.08 4.31 -21.48
C GLU A 5 4.38 3.48 -21.40
N PHE A 6 4.25 2.19 -21.14
CA PHE A 6 5.39 1.27 -20.98
C PHE A 6 5.71 0.46 -22.25
N LYS A 7 5.21 0.85 -23.43
CA LYS A 7 5.37 0.10 -24.70
C LYS A 7 6.82 -0.26 -25.07
N ASN A 8 7.78 0.48 -24.57
CA ASN A 8 9.20 0.28 -24.85
C ASN A 8 9.92 -0.59 -23.81
N LEU A 9 9.22 -1.06 -22.80
CA LEU A 9 9.75 -1.94 -21.77
C LEU A 9 9.33 -3.39 -22.01
N ASN A 10 10.18 -4.34 -21.64
CA ASN A 10 9.81 -5.74 -21.59
C ASN A 10 9.02 -6.00 -20.32
N ILE A 11 7.71 -6.17 -20.43
CA ILE A 11 6.79 -6.31 -19.31
C ILE A 11 6.03 -7.62 -19.40
N ASP A 12 6.13 -8.41 -18.35
CA ASP A 12 5.29 -9.57 -18.10
C ASP A 12 4.25 -9.26 -17.03
N ILE A 13 3.01 -9.70 -17.21
CA ILE A 13 1.91 -9.34 -16.30
C ILE A 13 1.40 -10.57 -15.56
N PHE A 14 1.38 -10.48 -14.22
CA PHE A 14 0.72 -11.43 -13.33
C PHE A 14 -0.53 -10.78 -12.74
N VAL A 15 -1.70 -11.34 -13.05
CA VAL A 15 -3.00 -10.79 -12.64
C VAL A 15 -3.52 -11.55 -11.43
N ILE A 16 -3.93 -10.81 -10.39
CA ILE A 16 -4.68 -11.29 -9.22
C ILE A 16 -6.07 -10.67 -9.33
N THR A 17 -7.11 -11.50 -9.42
CA THR A 17 -8.49 -11.04 -9.68
C THR A 17 -9.24 -10.70 -8.41
N ASP A 18 -9.02 -11.45 -7.34
CA ASP A 18 -9.56 -11.19 -5.99
C ASP A 18 -8.41 -11.19 -4.97
N PRO A 19 -7.71 -10.04 -4.81
CA PRO A 19 -6.50 -9.99 -4.00
C PRO A 19 -6.69 -10.40 -2.54
N GLU A 20 -7.88 -10.15 -1.95
CA GLU A 20 -8.11 -10.47 -0.54
C GLU A 20 -8.22 -11.98 -0.30
N THR A 21 -8.84 -12.73 -1.21
CA THR A 21 -8.94 -14.20 -1.12
C THR A 21 -7.73 -14.91 -1.70
N GLU A 22 -7.14 -14.33 -2.76
CA GLU A 22 -5.97 -14.90 -3.44
C GLU A 22 -4.63 -14.57 -2.76
N LYS A 23 -4.61 -13.74 -1.72
CA LYS A 23 -3.42 -13.41 -0.92
C LYS A 23 -3.03 -14.59 -0.02
N ASN A 24 -2.55 -15.70 -0.62
CA ASN A 24 -2.27 -16.96 0.05
C ASN A 24 -1.05 -17.68 -0.54
N LEU A 25 -0.67 -18.84 0.05
CA LEU A 25 0.50 -19.62 -0.38
C LEU A 25 0.36 -20.18 -1.80
N GLU A 26 -0.82 -20.58 -2.22
CA GLU A 26 -1.04 -21.13 -3.56
C GLU A 26 -0.76 -20.08 -4.64
N THR A 27 -1.27 -18.87 -4.46
CA THR A 27 -1.01 -17.76 -5.37
C THR A 27 0.46 -17.32 -5.31
N LEU A 28 1.08 -17.37 -4.13
CA LEU A 28 2.50 -17.07 -3.96
C LEU A 28 3.36 -18.05 -4.77
N GLU A 29 3.05 -19.34 -4.73
CA GLU A 29 3.73 -20.35 -5.54
C GLU A 29 3.58 -20.08 -7.04
N LYS A 30 2.36 -19.75 -7.50
CA LYS A 30 2.10 -19.31 -8.88
C LYS A 30 2.95 -18.09 -9.25
N GLY A 31 3.08 -17.13 -8.35
CA GLY A 31 3.94 -15.96 -8.51
C GLY A 31 5.41 -16.34 -8.68
N TYR A 32 5.93 -17.28 -7.89
CA TYR A 32 7.31 -17.76 -8.05
C TYR A 32 7.53 -18.44 -9.41
N TYR A 33 6.61 -19.28 -9.84
CA TYR A 33 6.71 -19.90 -11.19
C TYR A 33 6.65 -18.86 -12.30
N PHE A 34 5.79 -17.84 -12.17
CA PHE A 34 5.73 -16.74 -13.12
C PHE A 34 7.06 -15.98 -13.21
N LEU A 35 7.65 -15.59 -12.06
CA LEU A 35 8.93 -14.89 -12.03
C LEU A 35 10.08 -15.76 -12.56
N GLN A 36 10.07 -17.06 -12.26
CA GLN A 36 11.05 -18.03 -12.75
C GLN A 36 10.95 -18.19 -14.27
N LYS A 37 9.75 -18.39 -14.81
CA LYS A 37 9.49 -18.55 -16.25
C LYS A 37 10.00 -17.35 -17.04
N ASN A 38 9.80 -16.15 -16.50
CA ASN A 38 10.22 -14.89 -17.12
C ASN A 38 11.65 -14.49 -16.77
N THR A 39 12.43 -15.40 -16.18
CA THR A 39 13.87 -15.25 -15.87
C THR A 39 14.22 -13.99 -15.07
N VAL A 40 13.30 -13.51 -14.22
CA VAL A 40 13.46 -12.30 -13.41
C VAL A 40 14.71 -12.36 -12.55
N GLN A 41 15.51 -11.29 -12.59
CA GLN A 41 16.76 -11.14 -11.84
C GLN A 41 16.57 -10.22 -10.62
N ARG A 42 17.54 -10.21 -9.70
CA ARG A 42 17.52 -9.34 -8.52
C ARG A 42 17.56 -7.84 -8.87
N THR A 43 18.06 -7.52 -10.05
CA THR A 43 18.15 -6.14 -10.58
C THR A 43 16.87 -5.64 -11.21
N ASP A 44 15.95 -6.56 -11.54
CA ASP A 44 14.68 -6.22 -12.15
C ASP A 44 13.71 -5.66 -11.10
N PHE A 45 12.60 -5.10 -11.56
CA PHE A 45 11.55 -4.54 -10.72
C PHE A 45 10.29 -5.39 -10.78
N ILE A 46 9.66 -5.57 -9.61
CA ILE A 46 8.26 -5.95 -9.52
C ILE A 46 7.47 -4.67 -9.28
N LEU A 47 6.64 -4.27 -10.25
CA LEU A 47 5.70 -3.16 -10.08
C LEU A 47 4.35 -3.74 -9.66
N ALA A 48 3.89 -3.39 -8.46
CA ALA A 48 2.58 -3.79 -7.96
C ALA A 48 1.59 -2.63 -8.11
N ILE A 49 0.53 -2.86 -8.90
CA ILE A 49 -0.54 -1.89 -9.11
C ILE A 49 -1.83 -2.47 -8.53
N GLY A 50 -2.39 -1.84 -7.51
CA GLY A 50 -3.61 -2.32 -6.84
C GLY A 50 -3.81 -1.78 -5.44
N GLY A 51 -4.78 -2.28 -4.71
CA GLY A 51 -5.04 -1.95 -3.31
C GLY A 51 -4.04 -2.59 -2.34
N GLY A 52 -4.26 -2.39 -1.04
CA GLY A 52 -3.38 -2.90 0.02
C GLY A 52 -3.11 -4.40 -0.04
N ALA A 53 -4.12 -5.22 -0.36
CA ALA A 53 -3.93 -6.68 -0.46
C ALA A 53 -2.95 -7.06 -1.59
N THR A 54 -3.06 -6.39 -2.75
CA THR A 54 -2.14 -6.60 -3.89
C THR A 54 -0.72 -6.18 -3.54
N THR A 55 -0.56 -5.02 -2.91
CA THR A 55 0.76 -4.48 -2.56
C THR A 55 1.44 -5.29 -1.45
N ASP A 56 0.70 -5.77 -0.46
CA ASP A 56 1.20 -6.69 0.56
C ASP A 56 1.70 -8.02 -0.03
N PHE A 57 0.88 -8.62 -0.91
CA PHE A 57 1.23 -9.85 -1.59
C PHE A 57 2.49 -9.69 -2.45
N ALA A 58 2.52 -8.66 -3.29
CA ALA A 58 3.65 -8.40 -4.17
C ALA A 58 4.93 -8.08 -3.37
N GLY A 59 4.79 -7.38 -2.25
CA GLY A 59 5.89 -7.10 -1.34
C GLY A 59 6.46 -8.38 -0.72
N PHE A 60 5.61 -9.31 -0.28
CA PHE A 60 6.08 -10.60 0.25
C PHE A 60 6.71 -11.47 -0.85
N LEU A 61 6.10 -11.54 -2.03
CA LEU A 61 6.67 -12.21 -3.20
C LEU A 61 8.06 -11.65 -3.55
N ALA A 62 8.20 -10.32 -3.61
CA ALA A 62 9.46 -9.64 -3.88
C ALA A 62 10.52 -9.93 -2.81
N SER A 63 10.13 -9.94 -1.53
CA SER A 63 11.05 -10.14 -0.40
C SER A 63 11.67 -11.53 -0.37
N THR A 64 10.93 -12.53 -0.84
CA THR A 64 11.31 -13.96 -0.73
C THR A 64 11.93 -14.50 -2.02
N PHE A 65 11.51 -14.03 -3.20
CA PHE A 65 12.09 -14.47 -4.46
C PHE A 65 13.55 -14.01 -4.59
N LYS A 66 14.46 -14.96 -4.85
CA LYS A 66 15.92 -14.72 -4.91
C LYS A 66 16.51 -13.95 -3.71
N ARG A 67 15.86 -13.99 -2.53
CA ARG A 67 16.22 -13.25 -1.30
C ARG A 67 16.09 -11.73 -1.47
N GLY A 68 15.20 -11.28 -2.31
CA GLY A 68 14.89 -9.87 -2.54
C GLY A 68 15.07 -9.46 -4.00
N VAL A 69 13.97 -8.95 -4.58
CA VAL A 69 13.92 -8.32 -5.91
C VAL A 69 13.37 -6.92 -5.70
N LYS A 70 13.84 -5.94 -6.47
CA LYS A 70 13.40 -4.56 -6.33
C LYS A 70 11.87 -4.46 -6.47
N LEU A 71 11.27 -3.69 -5.58
CA LEU A 71 9.81 -3.51 -5.49
C LEU A 71 9.45 -2.04 -5.73
N CYS A 72 8.51 -1.81 -6.61
CA CYS A 72 7.85 -0.53 -6.78
C CYS A 72 6.36 -0.71 -6.52
N LEU A 73 5.75 0.14 -5.70
CA LEU A 73 4.34 0.08 -5.38
C LEU A 73 3.59 1.26 -6.02
N MET A 74 2.45 0.98 -6.63
CA MET A 74 1.53 1.97 -7.18
C MET A 74 0.13 1.70 -6.63
N PRO A 75 -0.17 2.17 -5.40
CA PRO A 75 -1.44 1.91 -4.75
C PRO A 75 -2.59 2.63 -5.45
N THR A 76 -3.69 1.90 -5.70
CA THR A 76 -4.87 2.43 -6.37
C THR A 76 -6.00 2.80 -5.42
N THR A 77 -5.86 2.53 -4.12
CA THR A 77 -6.83 2.87 -3.07
C THR A 77 -6.28 3.95 -2.16
N LEU A 78 -7.15 4.77 -1.56
CA LEU A 78 -6.72 5.80 -0.62
C LEU A 78 -6.00 5.18 0.60
N LEU A 79 -6.54 4.08 1.15
CA LEU A 79 -5.89 3.32 2.22
C LEU A 79 -4.49 2.84 1.81
N GLY A 80 -4.33 2.36 0.58
CA GLY A 80 -3.02 1.98 0.03
C GLY A 80 -2.04 3.14 -0.01
N GLN A 81 -2.51 4.31 -0.47
CA GLN A 81 -1.68 5.51 -0.64
C GLN A 81 -1.20 6.10 0.69
N VAL A 82 -2.07 6.16 1.69
CA VAL A 82 -1.74 6.82 2.97
C VAL A 82 -1.22 5.86 4.04
N ASP A 83 -1.52 4.58 3.93
CA ASP A 83 -1.21 3.60 4.98
C ASP A 83 -0.51 2.33 4.47
N ALA A 84 -1.18 1.43 3.76
CA ALA A 84 -0.71 0.07 3.54
C ALA A 84 0.68 -0.02 2.85
N CYS A 85 1.00 0.86 1.89
CA CYS A 85 2.27 0.86 1.18
C CYS A 85 3.45 1.44 1.96
N ILE A 86 3.20 2.02 3.14
CA ILE A 86 4.21 2.73 3.93
C ILE A 86 4.61 1.90 5.14
N GLY A 87 5.91 1.65 5.30
CA GLY A 87 6.45 0.97 6.48
C GLY A 87 6.75 -0.50 6.29
N GLY A 88 6.77 -0.98 5.04
CA GLY A 88 7.37 -2.24 4.64
C GLY A 88 6.70 -3.51 5.19
N LYS A 89 5.52 -3.43 5.81
CA LYS A 89 4.77 -4.63 6.19
C LYS A 89 4.28 -5.32 4.92
N THR A 90 4.63 -6.57 4.73
CA THR A 90 4.19 -7.40 3.61
C THR A 90 3.75 -8.75 4.13
N ALA A 91 2.65 -9.30 3.63
CA ALA A 91 2.11 -10.54 4.17
C ALA A 91 1.20 -11.27 3.19
N ILE A 92 0.96 -12.54 3.52
CA ILE A 92 -0.10 -13.36 2.96
C ILE A 92 -0.97 -13.94 4.07
N ASN A 93 -2.17 -14.36 3.71
CA ASN A 93 -3.06 -15.08 4.60
C ASN A 93 -2.64 -16.55 4.68
N PHE A 94 -2.78 -17.16 5.84
CA PHE A 94 -2.51 -18.57 6.05
C PHE A 94 -3.60 -19.22 6.90
N GLY A 95 -4.18 -20.28 6.39
CA GLY A 95 -5.39 -20.84 6.96
C GLY A 95 -6.52 -19.78 6.99
N ASN A 96 -7.13 -19.60 8.15
CA ASN A 96 -8.20 -18.60 8.35
C ASN A 96 -7.70 -17.28 8.97
N ILE A 97 -6.38 -17.09 9.04
CA ILE A 97 -5.78 -15.91 9.70
C ILE A 97 -5.19 -14.99 8.65
N LYS A 98 -5.68 -13.75 8.64
CA LYS A 98 -5.16 -12.70 7.75
C LYS A 98 -3.75 -12.28 8.18
N ASN A 99 -2.90 -12.01 7.19
CA ASN A 99 -1.56 -11.45 7.36
C ASN A 99 -0.64 -12.23 8.33
N LEU A 100 -0.85 -13.56 8.46
CA LEU A 100 -0.12 -14.36 9.43
C LEU A 100 1.34 -14.62 9.02
N VAL A 101 1.61 -14.76 7.73
CA VAL A 101 2.94 -15.02 7.20
C VAL A 101 3.40 -13.82 6.40
N GLY A 102 4.54 -13.26 6.75
CA GLY A 102 5.01 -12.05 6.10
C GLY A 102 6.44 -11.67 6.46
N SER A 103 6.84 -10.53 5.97
CA SER A 103 8.16 -9.95 6.20
C SER A 103 8.08 -8.44 6.27
N PHE A 104 9.13 -7.82 6.81
CA PHE A 104 9.36 -6.40 6.63
C PHE A 104 10.24 -6.20 5.40
N TYR A 105 9.68 -5.64 4.34
CA TYR A 105 10.39 -5.39 3.08
C TYR A 105 10.00 -4.03 2.49
N ASN A 106 10.92 -3.07 2.54
CA ASN A 106 10.66 -1.75 2.00
C ASN A 106 10.68 -1.76 0.48
N PRO A 107 9.71 -1.11 -0.18
CA PRO A 107 9.80 -0.84 -1.60
C PRO A 107 10.96 0.10 -1.90
N SER A 108 11.52 -0.01 -3.10
CA SER A 108 12.49 0.94 -3.62
C SER A 108 11.82 2.28 -3.95
N GLU A 109 10.56 2.22 -4.39
CA GLU A 109 9.77 3.37 -4.79
C GLU A 109 8.28 3.14 -4.50
N ILE A 110 7.56 4.23 -4.18
CA ILE A 110 6.10 4.26 -4.10
C ILE A 110 5.62 5.40 -5.00
N ILE A 111 4.80 5.07 -5.99
CA ILE A 111 4.22 6.03 -6.92
C ILE A 111 2.80 6.33 -6.49
N ILE A 112 2.53 7.53 -6.03
CA ILE A 112 1.21 8.00 -5.64
C ILE A 112 0.54 8.68 -6.84
N CYS A 113 -0.64 8.19 -7.23
CA CYS A 113 -1.44 8.78 -8.29
C CYS A 113 -2.88 8.93 -7.78
N THR A 114 -3.27 10.15 -7.49
CA THR A 114 -4.58 10.48 -6.91
C THR A 114 -5.72 10.27 -7.91
N GLU A 115 -5.44 10.25 -9.22
CA GLU A 115 -6.44 9.99 -10.26
C GLU A 115 -7.13 8.62 -10.11
N PHE A 116 -6.45 7.61 -9.55
CA PHE A 116 -7.07 6.32 -9.25
C PHE A 116 -8.26 6.44 -8.30
N LEU A 117 -8.24 7.43 -7.42
CA LEU A 117 -9.28 7.63 -6.42
C LEU A 117 -10.62 8.06 -7.05
N ASN A 118 -10.63 8.53 -8.29
CA ASN A 118 -11.86 8.91 -8.99
C ASN A 118 -12.77 7.71 -9.30
N THR A 119 -12.21 6.51 -9.35
CA THR A 119 -12.92 5.28 -9.78
C THR A 119 -13.20 4.30 -8.66
N ILE A 120 -12.64 4.50 -7.47
CA ILE A 120 -12.89 3.59 -6.33
C ILE A 120 -14.28 3.81 -5.72
N GLY A 121 -14.85 2.73 -5.16
CA GLY A 121 -16.13 2.76 -4.46
C GLY A 121 -16.11 3.68 -3.24
N GLU A 122 -17.27 4.21 -2.88
CA GLU A 122 -17.42 5.13 -1.75
C GLU A 122 -16.96 4.50 -0.43
N GLN A 123 -17.36 3.26 -0.16
CA GLN A 123 -16.98 2.56 1.07
C GLN A 123 -15.45 2.39 1.18
N GLU A 124 -14.79 2.07 0.08
CA GLU A 124 -13.33 1.91 0.04
C GLU A 124 -12.62 3.26 0.22
N TYR A 125 -13.18 4.32 -0.36
CA TYR A 125 -12.68 5.68 -0.17
C TYR A 125 -12.79 6.12 1.29
N LEU A 126 -13.94 5.91 1.93
CA LEU A 126 -14.18 6.22 3.35
C LEU A 126 -13.22 5.47 4.29
N THR A 127 -12.85 4.24 3.95
CA THR A 127 -11.84 3.49 4.71
C THR A 127 -10.49 4.21 4.73
N GLY A 128 -10.07 4.77 3.60
CA GLY A 128 -8.84 5.58 3.54
C GLY A 128 -8.95 6.90 4.32
N ILE A 129 -10.12 7.56 4.28
CA ILE A 129 -10.37 8.77 5.09
C ILE A 129 -10.25 8.46 6.58
N SER A 130 -10.72 7.31 7.05
CA SER A 130 -10.60 6.91 8.45
C SER A 130 -9.14 6.85 8.91
N GLU A 131 -8.23 6.39 8.06
CA GLU A 131 -6.80 6.36 8.34
C GLU A 131 -6.18 7.77 8.36
N ILE A 132 -6.60 8.66 7.47
CA ILE A 132 -6.17 10.06 7.47
C ILE A 132 -6.57 10.73 8.79
N ILE A 133 -7.82 10.55 9.22
CA ILE A 133 -8.31 11.07 10.50
C ILE A 133 -7.49 10.50 11.66
N LYS A 134 -7.21 9.20 11.65
CA LYS A 134 -6.36 8.56 12.66
C LYS A 134 -4.96 9.18 12.71
N HIS A 135 -4.33 9.40 11.55
CA HIS A 135 -3.01 10.04 11.49
C HIS A 135 -3.03 11.45 12.09
N ALA A 136 -4.06 12.23 11.80
CA ALA A 136 -4.23 13.55 12.40
C ALA A 136 -4.39 13.47 13.92
N LEU A 137 -5.24 12.58 14.43
CA LEU A 137 -5.52 12.40 15.87
C LEU A 137 -4.31 12.00 16.69
N ILE A 138 -3.36 11.24 16.12
CA ILE A 138 -2.15 10.82 16.86
C ILE A 138 -0.98 11.81 16.75
N THR A 139 -1.17 12.91 16.02
CA THR A 139 -0.09 13.87 15.72
C THR A 139 -0.26 15.20 16.42
N SER A 140 -1.23 16.02 16.03
CA SER A 140 -1.43 17.36 16.57
C SER A 140 -2.82 17.93 16.27
N ASP A 141 -3.21 18.95 17.05
CA ASP A 141 -4.47 19.70 16.85
C ASP A 141 -4.49 20.43 15.51
N ASP A 142 -3.35 20.86 14.98
CA ASP A 142 -3.24 21.52 13.66
C ASP A 142 -3.61 20.57 12.54
N GLU A 143 -3.19 19.30 12.60
CA GLU A 143 -3.54 18.29 11.60
C GLU A 143 -5.03 17.94 11.67
N ILE A 144 -5.61 17.88 12.87
CA ILE A 144 -7.05 17.67 13.07
C ILE A 144 -7.84 18.85 12.45
N SER A 145 -7.42 20.08 12.75
CA SER A 145 -8.04 21.28 12.24
C SER A 145 -8.02 21.32 10.70
N PHE A 146 -6.89 20.99 10.10
CA PHE A 146 -6.76 20.90 8.65
C PHE A 146 -7.74 19.90 8.03
N VAL A 147 -7.89 18.71 8.62
CA VAL A 147 -8.86 17.70 8.14
C VAL A 147 -10.29 18.24 8.25
N LEU A 148 -10.66 18.83 9.39
CA LEU A 148 -12.01 19.34 9.63
C LEU A 148 -12.38 20.50 8.69
N GLU A 149 -11.47 21.44 8.47
CA GLU A 149 -11.66 22.57 7.56
C GLU A 149 -11.85 22.15 6.10
N ASN A 150 -11.25 20.99 5.71
CA ASN A 150 -11.28 20.51 4.34
C ASN A 150 -12.21 19.30 4.14
N ILE A 151 -13.02 18.91 5.13
CA ILE A 151 -13.79 17.65 5.09
C ILE A 151 -14.73 17.55 3.88
N GLU A 152 -15.36 18.64 3.47
CA GLU A 152 -16.27 18.63 2.31
C GLU A 152 -15.48 18.50 1.00
N ASN A 153 -14.34 19.17 0.87
CA ASN A 153 -13.46 19.03 -0.29
C ASN A 153 -12.89 17.61 -0.40
N ILE A 154 -12.54 17.00 0.73
CA ILE A 154 -12.08 15.59 0.80
C ILE A 154 -13.21 14.67 0.30
N LYS A 155 -14.44 14.84 0.78
CA LYS A 155 -15.60 14.05 0.33
C LYS A 155 -15.87 14.21 -1.17
N MET A 156 -15.72 15.42 -1.69
CA MET A 156 -15.88 15.71 -3.13
C MET A 156 -14.70 15.25 -3.98
N ARG A 157 -13.66 14.71 -3.36
CA ARG A 157 -12.41 14.27 -4.01
C ARG A 157 -11.71 15.40 -4.75
N ASP A 158 -11.73 16.62 -4.17
CA ASP A 158 -11.00 17.75 -4.74
C ASP A 158 -9.53 17.42 -4.87
N GLN A 159 -9.00 17.52 -6.08
CA GLN A 159 -7.66 17.03 -6.42
C GLN A 159 -6.55 17.73 -5.62
N ILE A 160 -6.66 19.04 -5.44
CA ILE A 160 -5.64 19.84 -4.76
C ILE A 160 -5.62 19.48 -3.27
N VAL A 161 -6.80 19.37 -2.66
CA VAL A 161 -6.92 18.99 -1.25
C VAL A 161 -6.48 17.56 -1.02
N LEU A 162 -6.80 16.64 -1.95
CA LEU A 162 -6.35 15.24 -1.85
C LEU A 162 -4.83 15.12 -1.89
N GLU A 163 -4.16 15.79 -2.80
CA GLU A 163 -2.70 15.77 -2.87
C GLU A 163 -2.06 16.26 -1.58
N GLU A 164 -2.55 17.36 -1.03
CA GLU A 164 -2.05 17.93 0.22
C GLU A 164 -2.28 16.98 1.40
N ILE A 165 -3.50 16.45 1.58
CA ILE A 165 -3.83 15.62 2.74
C ILE A 165 -3.15 14.25 2.68
N ILE A 166 -2.98 13.68 1.48
CA ILE A 166 -2.22 12.45 1.28
C ILE A 166 -0.75 12.68 1.63
N SER A 167 -0.16 13.78 1.17
CA SER A 167 1.22 14.14 1.48
C SER A 167 1.47 14.28 2.99
N ARG A 168 0.57 14.97 3.70
CA ARG A 168 0.61 15.11 5.17
C ARG A 168 0.51 13.75 5.86
N SER A 169 -0.46 12.94 5.48
CA SER A 169 -0.69 11.61 6.04
C SER A 169 0.52 10.68 5.83
N ILE A 170 1.12 10.68 4.64
CA ILE A 170 2.34 9.95 4.34
C ILE A 170 3.50 10.41 5.25
N SER A 171 3.67 11.72 5.40
CA SER A 171 4.73 12.30 6.24
C SER A 171 4.59 11.89 7.70
N ILE A 172 3.37 11.93 8.24
CA ILE A 172 3.07 11.49 9.60
C ILE A 172 3.46 10.03 9.79
N LYS A 173 2.95 9.16 8.92
CA LYS A 173 3.23 7.73 9.02
C LYS A 173 4.70 7.41 8.82
N HIS A 174 5.35 8.04 7.86
CA HIS A 174 6.78 7.86 7.60
C HIS A 174 7.63 8.19 8.83
N ASN A 175 7.34 9.29 9.53
CA ASN A 175 8.05 9.67 10.74
C ASN A 175 7.89 8.61 11.85
N VAL A 176 6.66 8.13 12.07
CA VAL A 176 6.40 7.08 13.07
C VAL A 176 7.11 5.77 12.73
N VAL A 177 7.12 5.40 11.44
CA VAL A 177 7.79 4.18 10.96
C VAL A 177 9.30 4.28 11.08
N ASN A 178 9.90 5.44 10.78
CA ASN A 178 11.34 5.65 10.90
C ASN A 178 11.83 5.54 12.34
N GLU A 179 11.01 5.97 13.32
CA GLU A 179 11.34 5.84 14.74
C GLU A 179 11.22 4.38 15.24
N ASP A 180 10.31 3.60 14.67
CA ASP A 180 10.02 2.23 15.13
C ASP A 180 9.60 1.31 13.96
N PHE A 181 10.55 0.95 13.13
CA PHE A 181 10.29 0.15 11.92
C PHE A 181 9.61 -1.20 12.21
N THR A 182 10.00 -1.89 13.28
CA THR A 182 9.51 -3.24 13.63
C THR A 182 8.32 -3.25 14.61
N GLU A 183 7.71 -2.08 14.90
CA GLU A 183 6.49 -1.96 15.72
C GLU A 183 6.62 -2.50 17.15
N LYS A 184 7.72 -2.20 17.80
CA LYS A 184 7.94 -2.58 19.20
C LYS A 184 7.51 -1.49 20.20
N GLY A 185 7.39 -0.25 19.76
CA GLY A 185 7.13 0.95 20.57
C GLY A 185 6.07 1.87 19.97
N ARG A 186 6.49 3.08 19.55
CA ARG A 186 5.60 4.18 19.12
C ARG A 186 4.73 3.84 17.91
N ARG A 187 5.19 3.00 16.99
CA ARG A 187 4.40 2.57 15.83
C ARG A 187 3.08 1.88 16.22
N LYS A 188 2.96 1.35 17.45
CA LYS A 188 1.70 0.78 17.95
C LYS A 188 0.56 1.80 18.04
N PHE A 189 0.85 3.11 18.10
CA PHE A 189 -0.20 4.14 18.03
C PHE A 189 -0.95 4.16 16.70
N LEU A 190 -0.33 3.65 15.61
CA LEU A 190 -1.01 3.46 14.34
C LEU A 190 -2.13 2.40 14.39
N ASN A 191 -2.21 1.60 15.46
CA ASN A 191 -3.31 0.65 15.68
C ASN A 191 -4.49 1.28 16.44
N PHE A 192 -4.44 2.59 16.72
CA PHE A 192 -5.56 3.29 17.35
C PHE A 192 -6.85 3.11 16.54
N GLY A 193 -7.93 2.72 17.20
CA GLY A 193 -9.22 2.44 16.54
C GLY A 193 -9.38 1.02 15.95
N HIS A 194 -8.32 0.20 15.88
CA HIS A 194 -8.42 -1.16 15.32
C HIS A 194 -9.02 -2.20 16.30
N THR A 195 -9.27 -1.81 17.54
CA THR A 195 -9.73 -2.74 18.60
C THR A 195 -11.25 -2.75 18.77
N PHE A 196 -12.00 -1.97 18.00
CA PHE A 196 -13.46 -1.83 18.09
C PHE A 196 -14.17 -2.48 16.93
#